data_54126d65d906dbffdc125b501a6addd1
#
_entry.id   54126d65d906dbffdc125b501a6addd1
#
_cell.length_a   1.000
_cell.length_b   1.000
_cell.length_c   1.000
_cell.angle_alpha   90.00
_cell.angle_beta   90.00
_cell.angle_gamma   90.00
#
_symmetry.space_group_name_H-M   'P 1'
#
loop_
_entity.id
_entity.type
_entity.pdbx_description
1 polymer ?
#
loop_
_entity_poly.entity_id
_entity_poly.type
_entity_poly.pdbx_seq_one_letter_code
_entity_poly.pdbx_strand_id
1 'polypeptide(L)'
;MRLADARVSTLAQNSACAAAKVESQRIRGAKTMLKNANHLKGLVIRATDGEIGTVDQLYFDDETWAIRYLMIETGGWLGGRRVLISPISVVHTDWQAKRLDVALTKKQVENSPDIDTHKPVSRQHEAAYLGYYGYPNYWGGTFLWGPGYYPSGLATEVAASKETQALERIQKESADSHLRSTAAVTGYHIEAMDGEIGHVAGFFMDDETWAIRYIEVATRNWWPGKKVLVSPAWIQKVSWVDSKVYVGLYRDAIQTAPLFVDSVPLTREYEDRLYRHYGRPPYWVHEDEHKPVFSLSGA
;
A
#
# COMPACT_ATOMS: atom_id res chain seq x y z
N MET A 1 21.58 17.75 45.65
CA MET A 1 21.11 16.41 45.26
C MET A 1 20.03 16.43 44.16
N ARG A 2 19.87 17.53 43.38
CA ARG A 2 18.85 17.63 42.28
C ARG A 2 19.45 17.76 40.87
N LEU A 3 20.78 17.79 40.71
CA LEU A 3 21.42 17.93 39.38
C LEU A 3 21.92 16.60 38.78
N ALA A 4 21.96 15.52 39.56
CA ALA A 4 22.37 14.20 39.08
C ALA A 4 21.24 13.45 38.37
N ASP A 5 19.98 13.58 38.81
CA ASP A 5 18.85 12.87 38.28
C ASP A 5 18.45 13.35 36.86
N ALA A 6 18.64 14.66 36.57
CA ALA A 6 18.32 15.19 35.22
C ALA A 6 19.30 14.70 34.15
N ARG A 7 20.57 14.47 34.48
CA ARG A 7 21.57 13.96 33.52
C ARG A 7 21.38 12.47 33.20
N VAL A 8 20.94 11.68 34.18
CA VAL A 8 20.67 10.25 33.97
C VAL A 8 19.43 10.06 33.06
N SER A 9 18.40 10.88 33.26
CA SER A 9 17.19 10.84 32.41
C SER A 9 17.49 11.21 30.96
N THR A 10 18.31 12.23 30.71
CA THR A 10 18.68 12.68 29.37
C THR A 10 19.58 11.66 28.65
N LEU A 11 20.47 10.99 29.35
CA LEU A 11 21.31 9.93 28.79
C LEU A 11 20.52 8.68 28.43
N ALA A 12 19.54 8.32 29.26
CA ALA A 12 18.64 7.18 28.97
C ALA A 12 17.72 7.47 27.76
N GLN A 13 17.19 8.68 27.64
CA GLN A 13 16.39 9.11 26.48
C GLN A 13 17.21 9.16 25.19
N ASN A 14 18.45 9.66 25.26
CA ASN A 14 19.35 9.68 24.11
C ASN A 14 19.77 8.26 23.67
N SER A 15 19.98 7.35 24.63
CA SER A 15 20.29 5.94 24.35
C SER A 15 19.11 5.21 23.71
N ALA A 16 17.88 5.43 24.19
CA ALA A 16 16.67 4.86 23.60
C ALA A 16 16.41 5.40 22.19
N CYS A 17 16.63 6.69 21.97
CA CYS A 17 16.52 7.31 20.65
C CYS A 17 17.62 6.81 19.68
N ALA A 18 18.85 6.61 20.17
CA ALA A 18 19.94 6.04 19.39
C ALA A 18 19.67 4.56 19.05
N ALA A 19 19.17 3.77 20.00
CA ALA A 19 18.78 2.37 19.77
C ALA A 19 17.62 2.27 18.76
N ALA A 20 16.61 3.12 18.86
CA ALA A 20 15.52 3.19 17.89
C ALA A 20 16.00 3.63 16.50
N LYS A 21 16.99 4.54 16.43
CA LYS A 21 17.64 4.91 15.15
C LYS A 21 18.45 3.77 14.55
N VAL A 22 19.21 3.03 15.34
CA VAL A 22 20.00 1.88 14.88
C VAL A 22 19.09 0.74 14.43
N GLU A 23 18.01 0.49 15.16
CA GLU A 23 17.01 -0.51 14.77
C GLU A 23 16.26 -0.08 13.50
N SER A 24 15.91 1.18 13.34
CA SER A 24 15.33 1.70 12.09
C SER A 24 16.32 1.68 10.92
N GLN A 25 17.62 1.83 11.16
CA GLN A 25 18.66 1.67 10.14
C GLN A 25 18.91 0.20 9.77
N ARG A 26 18.80 -0.71 10.73
CA ARG A 26 18.90 -2.16 10.51
C ARG A 26 17.69 -2.68 9.71
N ILE A 27 16.52 -2.12 9.94
CA ILE A 27 15.29 -2.39 9.17
C ILE A 27 15.37 -1.78 7.77
N ARG A 28 16.00 -0.62 7.58
CA ARG A 28 16.20 0.02 6.25
C ARG A 28 17.17 -0.67 5.32
N GLY A 29 18.01 -1.57 5.83
CA GLY A 29 18.84 -2.48 5.03
C GLY A 29 18.10 -3.75 4.61
N ALA A 30 16.86 -3.95 5.07
CA ALA A 30 16.03 -5.05 4.63
C ALA A 30 15.58 -4.77 3.19
N LYS A 31 16.03 -5.60 2.27
CA LYS A 31 15.61 -5.64 0.87
C LYS A 31 14.08 -5.58 0.83
N THR A 32 13.49 -4.59 0.16
CA THR A 32 12.04 -4.49 -0.08
C THR A 32 11.50 -5.86 -0.48
N MET A 33 10.56 -6.38 0.27
CA MET A 33 10.01 -7.71 0.02
C MET A 33 8.60 -7.57 -0.52
N LEU A 34 8.39 -8.04 -1.74
CA LEU A 34 7.04 -8.11 -2.29
C LEU A 34 6.24 -9.18 -1.56
N LYS A 35 5.06 -8.79 -1.12
CA LYS A 35 4.11 -9.65 -0.40
C LYS A 35 2.86 -9.86 -1.23
N ASN A 36 2.31 -11.05 -1.17
CA ASN A 36 0.96 -11.25 -1.68
C ASN A 36 -0.01 -10.46 -0.79
N ALA A 37 -0.79 -9.56 -1.40
CA ALA A 37 -1.71 -8.68 -0.68
C ALA A 37 -2.78 -9.48 0.11
N ASN A 38 -3.10 -10.69 -0.34
CA ASN A 38 -4.00 -11.57 0.40
C ASN A 38 -3.46 -11.96 1.78
N HIS A 39 -2.15 -11.89 2.02
CA HIS A 39 -1.58 -12.15 3.34
C HIS A 39 -1.91 -11.06 4.35
N LEU A 40 -2.35 -9.89 3.92
CA LEU A 40 -2.86 -8.85 4.82
C LEU A 40 -4.25 -9.21 5.39
N LYS A 41 -5.05 -9.99 4.66
CA LYS A 41 -6.38 -10.40 5.13
C LYS A 41 -6.26 -11.27 6.37
N GLY A 42 -7.08 -10.96 7.38
CA GLY A 42 -7.05 -11.65 8.66
C GLY A 42 -5.92 -11.23 9.60
N LEU A 43 -5.03 -10.28 9.21
CA LEU A 43 -4.10 -9.70 10.17
C LEU A 43 -4.87 -8.97 11.26
N VAL A 44 -4.45 -9.16 12.50
CA VAL A 44 -4.98 -8.43 13.66
C VAL A 44 -4.39 -7.02 13.67
N ILE A 45 -5.22 -6.00 13.72
CA ILE A 45 -4.79 -4.62 13.87
C ILE A 45 -4.73 -4.26 15.34
N ARG A 46 -3.54 -3.82 15.77
CA ARG A 46 -3.30 -3.38 17.14
C ARG A 46 -3.06 -1.89 17.20
N ALA A 47 -3.93 -1.16 17.88
CA ALA A 47 -3.76 0.21 18.28
C ALA A 47 -2.80 0.32 19.47
N THR A 48 -2.45 1.53 19.87
CA THR A 48 -1.56 1.80 21.02
C THR A 48 -2.16 1.35 22.35
N ASP A 49 -3.49 1.24 22.43
CA ASP A 49 -4.27 0.91 23.63
C ASP A 49 -5.09 -0.40 23.51
N GLY A 50 -4.81 -1.23 22.49
CA GLY A 50 -5.39 -2.56 22.36
C GLY A 50 -5.76 -2.93 20.92
N GLU A 51 -6.36 -4.10 20.75
CA GLU A 51 -6.76 -4.59 19.43
C GLU A 51 -8.01 -3.87 18.92
N ILE A 52 -8.00 -3.54 17.59
CA ILE A 52 -9.11 -2.89 16.90
C ILE A 52 -10.00 -3.92 16.23
N GLY A 53 -9.40 -4.90 15.55
CA GLY A 53 -10.10 -5.90 14.74
C GLY A 53 -9.17 -6.56 13.74
N THR A 54 -9.73 -7.08 12.67
CA THR A 54 -8.99 -7.80 11.63
C THR A 54 -9.19 -7.19 10.25
N VAL A 55 -8.16 -7.27 9.41
CA VAL A 55 -8.25 -6.82 8.02
C VAL A 55 -9.20 -7.73 7.25
N ASP A 56 -10.25 -7.16 6.67
CA ASP A 56 -11.20 -7.85 5.81
C ASP A 56 -10.90 -7.61 4.31
N GLN A 57 -10.72 -6.34 3.92
CA GLN A 57 -10.49 -5.96 2.53
C GLN A 57 -9.42 -4.88 2.40
N LEU A 58 -8.89 -4.74 1.19
CA LEU A 58 -7.94 -3.71 0.82
C LEU A 58 -8.56 -2.82 -0.27
N TYR A 59 -8.38 -1.51 -0.13
CA TYR A 59 -8.75 -0.55 -1.16
C TYR A 59 -7.50 0.08 -1.75
N PHE A 60 -7.40 0.09 -3.06
CA PHE A 60 -6.32 0.72 -3.79
C PHE A 60 -6.82 1.82 -4.72
N ASP A 61 -5.99 2.77 -4.99
CA ASP A 61 -6.19 3.85 -5.96
C ASP A 61 -5.93 3.29 -7.37
N ASP A 62 -6.90 3.39 -8.27
CA ASP A 62 -6.82 2.80 -9.61
C ASP A 62 -5.98 3.60 -10.62
N GLU A 63 -5.52 4.80 -10.24
CA GLU A 63 -4.59 5.61 -11.02
C GLU A 63 -3.14 5.23 -10.69
N THR A 64 -2.82 5.16 -9.39
CA THR A 64 -1.45 4.96 -8.91
C THR A 64 -1.14 3.52 -8.51
N TRP A 65 -2.16 2.68 -8.40
CA TRP A 65 -2.07 1.29 -7.92
C TRP A 65 -1.44 1.18 -6.52
N ALA A 66 -1.69 2.15 -5.67
CA ALA A 66 -1.28 2.11 -4.27
C ALA A 66 -2.44 1.70 -3.36
N ILE A 67 -2.19 0.81 -2.41
CA ILE A 67 -3.15 0.46 -1.37
C ILE A 67 -3.27 1.66 -0.42
N ARG A 68 -4.45 2.28 -0.39
CA ARG A 68 -4.73 3.48 0.40
C ARG A 68 -5.39 3.18 1.74
N TYR A 69 -6.17 2.10 1.78
CA TYR A 69 -6.89 1.75 3.01
C TYR A 69 -6.99 0.24 3.20
N LEU A 70 -6.91 -0.13 4.47
CA LEU A 70 -7.29 -1.42 5.00
C LEU A 70 -8.68 -1.27 5.59
N MET A 71 -9.65 -2.04 5.14
CA MET A 71 -10.95 -2.13 5.77
C MET A 71 -10.87 -3.16 6.90
N ILE A 72 -11.23 -2.72 8.09
CA ILE A 72 -11.12 -3.52 9.31
C ILE A 72 -12.51 -3.88 9.79
N GLU A 73 -12.72 -5.15 10.10
CA GLU A 73 -13.88 -5.62 10.84
C GLU A 73 -13.58 -5.56 12.34
N THR A 74 -14.28 -4.67 13.06
CA THR A 74 -13.94 -4.33 14.44
C THR A 74 -14.46 -5.32 15.49
N GLY A 75 -15.26 -6.31 15.08
CA GLY A 75 -15.85 -7.24 16.03
C GLY A 75 -16.81 -6.58 17.04
N GLY A 76 -16.95 -7.18 18.21
CA GLY A 76 -17.97 -6.78 19.21
C GLY A 76 -17.71 -5.45 19.92
N TRP A 77 -16.45 -4.95 19.99
CA TRP A 77 -16.14 -3.74 20.78
C TRP A 77 -16.70 -2.46 20.16
N LEU A 78 -16.93 -2.43 18.84
CA LEU A 78 -17.53 -1.31 18.12
C LEU A 78 -18.82 -1.75 17.37
N GLY A 79 -19.53 -2.74 17.92
CA GLY A 79 -20.79 -3.20 17.36
C GLY A 79 -20.69 -3.82 15.95
N GLY A 80 -19.52 -4.33 15.56
CA GLY A 80 -19.28 -4.87 14.22
C GLY A 80 -19.14 -3.83 13.12
N ARG A 81 -18.96 -2.55 13.49
CA ARG A 81 -18.71 -1.47 12.54
C ARG A 81 -17.45 -1.75 11.72
N ARG A 82 -17.49 -1.48 10.43
CA ARG A 82 -16.32 -1.47 9.55
C ARG A 82 -15.67 -0.10 9.55
N VAL A 83 -14.35 -0.08 9.65
CA VAL A 83 -13.56 1.15 9.65
C VAL A 83 -12.43 1.05 8.64
N LEU A 84 -12.00 2.21 8.10
CA LEU A 84 -10.80 2.27 7.26
C LEU A 84 -9.59 2.66 8.11
N ILE A 85 -8.46 2.03 7.82
CA ILE A 85 -7.15 2.38 8.38
C ILE A 85 -6.20 2.64 7.22
N SER A 86 -5.60 3.82 7.19
CA SER A 86 -4.59 4.16 6.17
C SER A 86 -3.23 3.56 6.53
N PRO A 87 -2.45 3.08 5.55
CA PRO A 87 -1.04 2.74 5.73
C PRO A 87 -0.18 3.84 6.36
N ILE A 88 -0.60 5.10 6.30
CA ILE A 88 0.08 6.22 6.96
C ILE A 88 0.18 5.99 8.48
N SER A 89 -0.80 5.33 9.08
CA SER A 89 -0.80 5.01 10.51
C SER A 89 0.02 3.76 10.88
N VAL A 90 0.45 2.96 9.91
CA VAL A 90 1.17 1.71 10.16
C VAL A 90 2.58 1.99 10.68
N VAL A 91 2.90 1.40 11.81
CA VAL A 91 4.22 1.49 12.46
C VAL A 91 5.04 0.24 12.19
N HIS A 92 4.40 -0.93 12.27
CA HIS A 92 5.08 -2.20 12.13
C HIS A 92 4.11 -3.28 11.63
N THR A 93 4.60 -4.16 10.75
CA THR A 93 3.88 -5.35 10.30
C THR A 93 4.66 -6.59 10.70
N ASP A 94 4.09 -7.39 11.60
CA ASP A 94 4.60 -8.69 12.00
C ASP A 94 3.91 -9.79 11.20
N TRP A 95 4.55 -10.20 10.11
CA TRP A 95 4.01 -11.23 9.21
C TRP A 95 3.92 -12.62 9.86
N GLN A 96 4.80 -12.91 10.84
CA GLN A 96 4.81 -14.21 11.54
C GLN A 96 3.71 -14.27 12.58
N ALA A 97 3.57 -13.21 13.38
CA ALA A 97 2.49 -13.11 14.37
C ALA A 97 1.14 -12.73 13.74
N LYS A 98 1.06 -12.51 12.44
CA LYS A 98 -0.12 -12.05 11.72
C LYS A 98 -0.74 -10.80 12.36
N ARG A 99 0.09 -9.81 12.63
CA ARG A 99 -0.30 -8.57 13.32
C ARG A 99 0.26 -7.35 12.61
N LEU A 100 -0.53 -6.28 12.64
CA LEU A 100 -0.17 -4.97 12.13
C LEU A 100 -0.41 -3.93 13.22
N ASP A 101 0.66 -3.24 13.64
CA ASP A 101 0.62 -2.23 14.69
C ASP A 101 0.42 -0.84 14.05
N VAL A 102 -0.50 -0.06 14.62
CA VAL A 102 -0.82 1.29 14.14
C VAL A 102 -0.64 2.35 15.23
N ALA A 103 -0.21 3.56 14.85
CA ALA A 103 -0.05 4.71 15.73
C ALA A 103 -1.39 5.43 16.01
N LEU A 104 -2.44 4.66 16.28
CA LEU A 104 -3.78 5.15 16.59
C LEU A 104 -4.24 4.59 17.93
N THR A 105 -5.18 5.29 18.58
CA THR A 105 -5.92 4.77 19.73
C THR A 105 -7.27 4.22 19.29
N LYS A 106 -7.86 3.32 20.07
CA LYS A 106 -9.23 2.82 19.86
C LYS A 106 -10.23 3.96 19.78
N LYS A 107 -10.08 4.98 20.65
CA LYS A 107 -10.95 6.15 20.68
C LYS A 107 -10.88 6.97 19.39
N GLN A 108 -9.70 7.12 18.77
CA GLN A 108 -9.59 7.77 17.46
C GLN A 108 -10.29 6.96 16.39
N VAL A 109 -10.18 5.64 16.42
CA VAL A 109 -10.86 4.76 15.45
C VAL A 109 -12.38 4.78 15.66
N GLU A 110 -12.83 4.76 16.91
CA GLU A 110 -14.26 4.87 17.28
C GLU A 110 -14.93 6.12 16.72
N ASN A 111 -14.25 7.26 16.83
CA ASN A 111 -14.76 8.57 16.39
C ASN A 111 -14.42 8.90 14.93
N SER A 112 -13.82 7.98 14.17
CA SER A 112 -13.51 8.20 12.76
C SER A 112 -14.78 8.36 11.93
N PRO A 113 -14.71 9.09 10.78
CA PRO A 113 -15.83 9.23 9.88
C PRO A 113 -16.42 7.87 9.49
N ASP A 114 -17.73 7.79 9.46
CA ASP A 114 -18.45 6.58 9.07
C ASP A 114 -18.34 6.36 7.57
N ILE A 115 -18.13 5.13 7.15
CA ILE A 115 -17.98 4.79 5.74
C ILE A 115 -19.00 3.74 5.37
N ASP A 116 -19.84 4.09 4.41
CA ASP A 116 -20.72 3.14 3.76
C ASP A 116 -19.89 2.24 2.84
N THR A 117 -19.49 1.08 3.35
CA THR A 117 -18.67 0.11 2.60
C THR A 117 -19.40 -0.53 1.42
N HIS A 118 -20.70 -0.25 1.25
CA HIS A 118 -21.49 -0.71 0.10
C HIS A 118 -21.42 0.26 -1.08
N LYS A 119 -20.89 1.47 -0.87
CA LYS A 119 -20.69 2.47 -1.92
C LYS A 119 -19.20 2.68 -2.17
N PRO A 120 -18.81 3.04 -3.42
CA PRO A 120 -17.47 3.48 -3.69
C PRO A 120 -17.09 4.65 -2.80
N VAL A 121 -15.91 4.61 -2.20
CA VAL A 121 -15.41 5.71 -1.35
C VAL A 121 -15.08 6.88 -2.26
N SER A 122 -15.80 8.00 -2.10
CA SER A 122 -15.57 9.21 -2.89
C SER A 122 -14.40 10.02 -2.35
N ARG A 123 -13.79 10.84 -3.20
CA ARG A 123 -12.74 11.80 -2.77
C ARG A 123 -13.18 12.70 -1.62
N GLN A 124 -14.45 13.03 -1.53
CA GLN A 124 -14.98 13.84 -0.43
C GLN A 124 -14.90 13.09 0.92
N HIS A 125 -15.23 11.79 0.93
CA HIS A 125 -15.07 10.95 2.11
C HIS A 125 -13.61 10.76 2.49
N GLU A 126 -12.73 10.59 1.50
CA GLU A 126 -11.30 10.52 1.73
C GLU A 126 -10.74 11.81 2.33
N ALA A 127 -11.14 12.97 1.81
CA ALA A 127 -10.72 14.27 2.36
C ALA A 127 -11.19 14.44 3.82
N ALA A 128 -12.41 14.04 4.14
CA ALA A 128 -12.93 14.06 5.50
C ALA A 128 -12.15 13.10 6.43
N TYR A 129 -11.83 11.90 5.93
CA TYR A 129 -11.05 10.90 6.65
C TYR A 129 -9.62 11.38 6.92
N LEU A 130 -8.90 11.83 5.88
CA LEU A 130 -7.53 12.31 6.00
C LEU A 130 -7.45 13.55 6.90
N GLY A 131 -8.41 14.47 6.75
CA GLY A 131 -8.52 15.65 7.61
C GLY A 131 -8.79 15.30 9.08
N TYR A 132 -9.60 14.28 9.37
CA TYR A 132 -9.85 13.82 10.73
C TYR A 132 -8.56 13.32 11.43
N TYR A 133 -7.73 12.55 10.71
CA TYR A 133 -6.48 12.04 11.25
C TYR A 133 -5.30 13.01 11.11
N GLY A 134 -5.48 14.16 10.44
CA GLY A 134 -4.42 15.11 10.15
C GLY A 134 -3.40 14.59 9.12
N TYR A 135 -3.82 13.68 8.24
CA TYR A 135 -2.94 13.14 7.20
C TYR A 135 -2.95 14.05 5.95
N PRO A 136 -1.83 14.16 5.24
CA PRO A 136 -1.79 14.88 3.98
C PRO A 136 -2.60 14.14 2.91
N ASN A 137 -3.16 14.91 1.98
CA ASN A 137 -3.77 14.33 0.79
C ASN A 137 -2.69 13.70 -0.08
N TYR A 138 -2.93 12.50 -0.60
CA TYR A 138 -1.99 11.80 -1.48
C TYR A 138 -2.17 12.18 -2.95
N TRP A 139 -3.32 12.73 -3.33
CA TRP A 139 -3.58 13.23 -4.69
C TRP A 139 -3.09 14.66 -4.87
N GLY A 140 -2.74 15.02 -6.09
CA GLY A 140 -2.20 16.35 -6.43
C GLY A 140 -0.73 16.57 -6.05
N GLY A 141 -0.06 15.57 -5.48
CA GLY A 141 1.37 15.60 -5.21
C GLY A 141 2.19 14.92 -6.31
N THR A 142 3.52 15.12 -6.26
CA THR A 142 4.46 14.56 -7.26
C THR A 142 4.76 13.08 -7.01
N PHE A 143 4.58 12.61 -5.78
CA PHE A 143 4.97 11.28 -5.35
C PHE A 143 3.77 10.39 -5.04
N LEU A 144 4.03 9.10 -4.84
CA LEU A 144 3.01 8.08 -4.62
C LEU A 144 2.03 8.42 -3.47
N TRP A 145 2.50 9.07 -2.41
CA TRP A 145 1.73 9.48 -1.24
C TRP A 145 1.62 11.01 -1.12
N GLY A 146 1.60 11.72 -2.23
CA GLY A 146 1.56 13.18 -2.24
C GLY A 146 2.94 13.79 -1.98
N PRO A 147 3.30 14.13 -0.74
CA PRO A 147 4.60 14.72 -0.43
C PRO A 147 5.76 13.72 -0.44
N GLY A 148 5.49 12.40 -0.44
CA GLY A 148 6.55 11.38 -0.37
C GLY A 148 6.21 10.07 -1.07
N TYR A 149 7.22 9.18 -1.18
CA TYR A 149 7.06 7.85 -1.76
C TYR A 149 6.52 6.83 -0.73
N TYR A 150 6.75 7.06 0.55
CA TYR A 150 6.43 6.14 1.63
C TYR A 150 5.33 6.71 2.50
N PRO A 151 4.35 5.92 2.93
CA PRO A 151 3.33 6.39 3.85
C PRO A 151 3.87 6.59 5.27
N SER A 152 4.92 5.83 5.64
CA SER A 152 5.55 5.94 6.95
C SER A 152 6.23 7.29 7.13
N GLY A 153 5.91 7.98 8.22
CA GLY A 153 6.43 9.32 8.53
C GLY A 153 5.53 10.48 8.12
N LEU A 154 4.55 10.27 7.24
CA LEU A 154 3.59 11.32 6.86
C LEU A 154 2.64 11.71 7.99
N ALA A 155 2.44 10.86 8.97
CA ALA A 155 1.64 11.17 10.17
C ALA A 155 2.21 12.32 11.02
N THR A 156 3.50 12.66 10.84
CA THR A 156 4.18 13.73 11.59
C THR A 156 4.29 15.05 10.84
N GLU A 157 3.98 15.06 9.55
CA GLU A 157 4.01 16.28 8.72
C GLU A 157 2.66 17.01 8.78
N VAL A 158 2.34 17.61 9.92
CA VAL A 158 1.16 18.47 10.04
C VAL A 158 1.53 19.87 9.62
N ALA A 159 1.29 20.21 8.38
CA ALA A 159 0.83 21.53 7.91
C ALA A 159 0.62 21.48 6.40
N ALA A 160 -0.61 21.21 5.98
CA ALA A 160 -1.00 21.48 4.59
C ALA A 160 -0.71 22.95 4.27
N SER A 161 0.16 23.20 3.31
CA SER A 161 0.39 24.56 2.83
C SER A 161 -0.91 25.13 2.23
N LYS A 162 -1.09 26.46 2.25
CA LYS A 162 -2.28 27.11 1.70
C LYS A 162 -2.51 26.79 0.20
N GLU A 163 -1.47 26.38 -0.52
CA GLU A 163 -1.54 25.95 -1.91
C GLU A 163 -2.23 24.60 -2.08
N THR A 164 -2.01 23.66 -1.15
CA THR A 164 -2.71 22.35 -1.13
C THR A 164 -4.22 22.54 -0.98
N GLN A 165 -4.67 23.52 -0.16
CA GLN A 165 -6.09 23.82 0.04
C GLN A 165 -6.78 24.42 -1.20
N ALA A 166 -6.04 25.10 -2.07
CA ALA A 166 -6.57 25.65 -3.32
C ALA A 166 -6.82 24.56 -4.37
N LEU A 167 -5.92 23.59 -4.46
CA LEU A 167 -6.07 22.40 -5.33
C LEU A 167 -7.23 21.51 -4.86
N GLU A 168 -7.45 21.40 -3.55
CA GLU A 168 -8.58 20.67 -2.95
C GLU A 168 -9.96 21.19 -3.38
N ARG A 169 -10.08 22.52 -3.62
CA ARG A 169 -11.33 23.11 -4.08
C ARG A 169 -11.70 22.71 -5.49
N ILE A 170 -10.72 22.52 -6.37
CA ILE A 170 -10.92 22.15 -7.77
C ILE A 170 -11.31 20.67 -7.88
N GLN A 171 -10.77 19.81 -7.02
CA GLN A 171 -11.07 18.37 -7.00
C GLN A 171 -12.37 17.99 -6.25
N LYS A 172 -12.92 18.89 -5.46
CA LYS A 172 -14.23 18.68 -4.77
C LYS A 172 -15.40 18.43 -5.73
N GLU A 173 -15.25 18.75 -6.99
CA GLU A 173 -16.33 18.67 -7.99
C GLU A 173 -16.39 17.32 -8.73
N SER A 174 -15.36 16.47 -8.65
CA SER A 174 -15.40 15.16 -9.28
C SER A 174 -15.98 14.11 -8.32
N ALA A 175 -17.20 13.68 -8.61
CA ALA A 175 -17.87 12.57 -7.93
C ALA A 175 -17.23 11.20 -8.29
N ASP A 176 -16.06 11.19 -8.91
CA ASP A 176 -15.43 9.98 -9.41
C ASP A 176 -14.69 9.23 -8.30
N SER A 177 -15.00 7.95 -8.18
CA SER A 177 -14.44 7.06 -7.18
C SER A 177 -13.22 6.36 -7.77
N HIS A 178 -12.03 6.74 -7.33
CA HIS A 178 -10.77 6.12 -7.73
C HIS A 178 -10.37 4.93 -6.84
N LEU A 179 -11.10 4.67 -5.77
CA LEU A 179 -10.81 3.56 -4.89
C LEU A 179 -11.52 2.30 -5.33
N ARG A 180 -10.75 1.22 -5.51
CA ARG A 180 -11.22 -0.12 -5.87
C ARG A 180 -10.87 -1.12 -4.79
N SER A 181 -11.79 -2.02 -4.47
CA SER A 181 -11.50 -3.14 -3.60
C SER A 181 -10.71 -4.21 -4.37
N THR A 182 -9.63 -4.72 -3.76
CA THR A 182 -8.90 -5.86 -4.34
C THR A 182 -9.80 -7.08 -4.50
N ALA A 183 -10.77 -7.27 -3.60
CA ALA A 183 -11.73 -8.36 -3.67
C ALA A 183 -12.67 -8.22 -4.88
N ALA A 184 -13.10 -7.00 -5.21
CA ALA A 184 -13.95 -6.74 -6.36
C ALA A 184 -13.23 -6.95 -7.70
N VAL A 185 -11.92 -6.66 -7.75
CA VAL A 185 -11.11 -6.78 -8.98
C VAL A 185 -10.59 -8.22 -9.17
N THR A 186 -10.52 -9.02 -8.12
CA THR A 186 -10.20 -10.44 -8.23
C THR A 186 -11.28 -11.14 -9.06
N GLY A 187 -10.86 -11.90 -10.06
CA GLY A 187 -11.75 -12.56 -11.01
C GLY A 187 -11.96 -11.78 -12.31
N TYR A 188 -11.53 -10.52 -12.43
CA TYR A 188 -11.61 -9.78 -13.68
C TYR A 188 -10.83 -10.49 -14.77
N HIS A 189 -11.40 -10.54 -15.99
CA HIS A 189 -10.75 -11.10 -17.16
C HIS A 189 -9.58 -10.24 -17.61
N ILE A 190 -8.51 -10.89 -18.06
CA ILE A 190 -7.34 -10.19 -18.59
C ILE A 190 -7.22 -10.46 -20.08
N GLU A 191 -7.25 -9.37 -20.85
CA GLU A 191 -7.13 -9.36 -22.31
C GLU A 191 -5.73 -8.87 -22.71
N ALA A 192 -4.98 -9.72 -23.39
CA ALA A 192 -3.77 -9.33 -24.12
C ALA A 192 -4.15 -8.66 -25.45
N MET A 193 -3.17 -8.16 -26.20
CA MET A 193 -3.41 -7.48 -27.48
C MET A 193 -4.02 -8.41 -28.54
N ASP A 194 -3.88 -9.71 -28.38
CA ASP A 194 -4.29 -10.75 -29.32
C ASP A 194 -5.24 -11.81 -28.70
N GLY A 195 -5.86 -11.50 -27.56
CA GLY A 195 -6.93 -12.30 -26.95
C GLY A 195 -6.80 -12.52 -25.46
N GLU A 196 -7.79 -13.19 -24.89
CA GLU A 196 -7.88 -13.47 -23.46
C GLU A 196 -6.78 -14.41 -22.97
N ILE A 197 -6.23 -14.11 -21.76
CA ILE A 197 -5.17 -14.90 -21.13
C ILE A 197 -5.56 -15.54 -19.80
N GLY A 198 -6.64 -15.09 -19.19
CA GLY A 198 -7.10 -15.60 -17.91
C GLY A 198 -7.77 -14.54 -17.06
N HIS A 199 -7.58 -14.60 -15.75
CA HIS A 199 -8.23 -13.68 -14.83
C HIS A 199 -7.29 -13.27 -13.69
N VAL A 200 -7.62 -12.15 -13.03
CA VAL A 200 -6.93 -11.65 -11.84
C VAL A 200 -7.11 -12.67 -10.71
N ALA A 201 -6.02 -13.24 -10.21
CA ALA A 201 -6.02 -14.16 -9.10
C ALA A 201 -5.62 -13.49 -7.78
N GLY A 202 -4.82 -12.41 -7.84
CA GLY A 202 -4.36 -11.68 -6.68
C GLY A 202 -3.43 -10.53 -7.04
N PHE A 203 -2.79 -10.00 -6.03
CA PHE A 203 -1.92 -8.84 -6.16
C PHE A 203 -0.65 -9.02 -5.32
N PHE A 204 0.48 -8.57 -5.85
CA PHE A 204 1.72 -8.44 -5.10
C PHE A 204 2.02 -6.98 -4.86
N MET A 205 2.26 -6.65 -3.62
CA MET A 205 2.55 -5.30 -3.14
C MET A 205 3.92 -5.20 -2.52
N ASP A 206 4.47 -4.03 -2.58
CA ASP A 206 5.63 -3.59 -1.85
C ASP A 206 5.20 -3.22 -0.42
N ASP A 207 5.76 -3.83 0.60
CA ASP A 207 5.34 -3.67 1.99
C ASP A 207 5.90 -2.37 2.65
N GLU A 208 6.75 -1.63 1.95
CA GLU A 208 7.22 -0.31 2.38
C GLU A 208 6.42 0.83 1.75
N THR A 209 6.24 0.78 0.43
CA THR A 209 5.54 1.83 -0.34
C THR A 209 4.03 1.60 -0.43
N TRP A 210 3.55 0.39 -0.14
CA TRP A 210 2.19 -0.06 -0.32
C TRP A 210 1.69 -0.01 -1.78
N ALA A 211 2.62 0.07 -2.73
CA ALA A 211 2.33 -0.01 -4.15
C ALA A 211 2.05 -1.44 -4.58
N ILE A 212 1.00 -1.66 -5.37
CA ILE A 212 0.79 -2.91 -6.08
C ILE A 212 1.77 -2.95 -7.25
N ARG A 213 2.71 -3.88 -7.20
CA ARG A 213 3.76 -4.05 -8.21
C ARG A 213 3.38 -5.03 -9.30
N TYR A 214 2.56 -6.05 -8.94
CA TYR A 214 2.10 -7.04 -9.89
C TYR A 214 0.66 -7.46 -9.62
N ILE A 215 -0.04 -7.73 -10.72
CA ILE A 215 -1.26 -8.51 -10.75
C ILE A 215 -0.85 -9.96 -11.00
N GLU A 216 -1.33 -10.86 -10.16
CA GLU A 216 -1.23 -12.29 -10.38
C GLU A 216 -2.34 -12.74 -11.34
N VAL A 217 -1.96 -13.37 -12.44
CA VAL A 217 -2.87 -13.85 -13.48
C VAL A 217 -2.92 -15.36 -13.45
N ALA A 218 -4.12 -15.91 -13.24
CA ALA A 218 -4.36 -17.34 -13.40
C ALA A 218 -4.76 -17.64 -14.86
N THR A 219 -3.92 -18.39 -15.56
CA THR A 219 -4.11 -18.72 -16.97
C THR A 219 -4.89 -20.04 -17.11
N ARG A 220 -6.23 -19.98 -17.09
CA ARG A 220 -7.07 -21.19 -17.05
C ARG A 220 -7.11 -22.00 -18.35
N ASN A 221 -7.15 -21.33 -19.51
CA ASN A 221 -7.65 -21.98 -20.73
C ASN A 221 -6.59 -22.63 -21.62
N TRP A 222 -5.30 -22.36 -21.43
CA TRP A 222 -4.24 -22.86 -22.33
C TRP A 222 -2.96 -23.30 -21.63
N TRP A 223 -2.90 -23.11 -20.30
CA TRP A 223 -1.84 -23.68 -19.46
C TRP A 223 -2.35 -23.93 -18.04
N PRO A 224 -3.00 -25.07 -17.78
CA PRO A 224 -3.57 -25.37 -16.46
C PRO A 224 -2.55 -25.24 -15.34
N GLY A 225 -2.88 -24.43 -14.34
CA GLY A 225 -2.04 -24.25 -13.15
C GLY A 225 -0.88 -23.28 -13.27
N LYS A 226 -0.64 -22.66 -14.43
CA LYS A 226 0.38 -21.62 -14.57
C LYS A 226 -0.16 -20.28 -14.05
N LYS A 227 0.67 -19.64 -13.21
CA LYS A 227 0.47 -18.26 -12.78
C LYS A 227 1.57 -17.39 -13.37
N VAL A 228 1.21 -16.21 -13.83
CA VAL A 228 2.13 -15.21 -14.36
C VAL A 228 1.91 -13.88 -13.66
N LEU A 229 2.94 -13.05 -13.63
CA LEU A 229 2.88 -11.72 -13.05
C LEU A 229 2.88 -10.67 -14.15
N VAL A 230 1.94 -9.71 -14.04
CA VAL A 230 1.82 -8.57 -14.94
C VAL A 230 1.89 -7.29 -14.12
N SER A 231 2.79 -6.37 -14.49
CA SER A 231 2.88 -5.08 -13.80
C SER A 231 1.69 -4.18 -14.16
N PRO A 232 1.11 -3.44 -13.20
CA PRO A 232 0.13 -2.39 -13.49
C PRO A 232 0.60 -1.37 -14.52
N ALA A 233 1.89 -1.09 -14.60
CA ALA A 233 2.47 -0.19 -15.60
C ALA A 233 2.33 -0.69 -17.06
N TRP A 234 1.94 -1.94 -17.27
CA TRP A 234 1.70 -2.52 -18.60
C TRP A 234 0.22 -2.58 -18.95
N ILE A 235 -0.67 -2.11 -18.06
CA ILE A 235 -2.10 -2.00 -18.30
C ILE A 235 -2.34 -0.80 -19.21
N GLN A 236 -3.11 -1.00 -20.25
CA GLN A 236 -3.55 0.04 -21.17
C GLN A 236 -4.89 0.64 -20.75
N LYS A 237 -5.77 -0.19 -20.20
CA LYS A 237 -7.13 0.18 -19.84
C LYS A 237 -7.71 -0.84 -18.86
N VAL A 238 -8.54 -0.37 -17.95
CA VAL A 238 -9.45 -1.21 -17.16
C VAL A 238 -10.88 -0.83 -17.51
N SER A 239 -11.69 -1.82 -17.86
CA SER A 239 -13.14 -1.66 -17.99
C SER A 239 -13.81 -2.16 -16.71
N TRP A 240 -14.18 -1.23 -15.85
CA TRP A 240 -14.86 -1.55 -14.60
C TRP A 240 -16.26 -2.13 -14.83
N VAL A 241 -16.94 -1.69 -15.89
CA VAL A 241 -18.28 -2.16 -16.27
C VAL A 241 -18.23 -3.60 -16.76
N ASP A 242 -17.23 -3.92 -17.62
CA ASP A 242 -17.11 -5.25 -18.23
C ASP A 242 -16.27 -6.21 -17.38
N SER A 243 -15.72 -5.75 -16.25
CA SER A 243 -14.81 -6.51 -15.40
C SER A 243 -13.60 -7.06 -16.18
N LYS A 244 -12.95 -6.18 -16.97
CA LYS A 244 -11.82 -6.53 -17.84
C LYS A 244 -10.63 -5.62 -17.65
N VAL A 245 -9.44 -6.23 -17.68
CA VAL A 245 -8.13 -5.55 -17.66
C VAL A 245 -7.44 -5.80 -19.00
N TYR A 246 -7.12 -4.74 -19.74
CA TYR A 246 -6.42 -4.79 -21.03
C TYR A 246 -4.94 -4.50 -20.82
N VAL A 247 -4.07 -5.42 -21.25
CA VAL A 247 -2.63 -5.30 -21.09
C VAL A 247 -1.92 -5.14 -22.43
N GLY A 248 -0.90 -4.27 -22.48
CA GLY A 248 -0.09 -4.02 -23.67
C GLY A 248 0.97 -5.11 -23.93
N LEU A 249 0.57 -6.37 -23.85
CA LEU A 249 1.39 -7.55 -24.04
C LEU A 249 0.70 -8.53 -24.98
N TYR A 250 1.49 -9.32 -25.72
CA TYR A 250 0.99 -10.42 -26.54
C TYR A 250 0.93 -11.72 -25.73
N ARG A 251 0.01 -12.61 -26.11
CA ARG A 251 -0.17 -13.90 -25.45
C ARG A 251 1.09 -14.74 -25.43
N ASP A 252 1.84 -14.78 -26.54
CA ASP A 252 3.09 -15.52 -26.64
C ASP A 252 4.13 -15.03 -25.64
N ALA A 253 4.26 -13.69 -25.46
CA ALA A 253 5.16 -13.12 -24.46
C ALA A 253 4.75 -13.54 -23.04
N ILE A 254 3.44 -13.58 -22.75
CA ILE A 254 2.94 -14.01 -21.45
C ILE A 254 3.13 -15.52 -21.27
N GLN A 255 2.97 -16.30 -22.32
CA GLN A 255 3.13 -17.74 -22.29
C GLN A 255 4.57 -18.16 -21.97
N THR A 256 5.54 -17.44 -22.52
CA THR A 256 6.98 -17.72 -22.36
C THR A 256 7.61 -17.03 -21.17
N ALA A 257 6.81 -16.25 -20.40
CA ALA A 257 7.29 -15.53 -19.22
C ALA A 257 7.86 -16.47 -18.15
N PRO A 258 8.82 -15.97 -17.34
CA PRO A 258 9.34 -16.69 -16.20
C PRO A 258 8.22 -17.21 -15.31
N LEU A 259 8.26 -18.49 -14.96
CA LEU A 259 7.24 -19.09 -14.08
C LEU A 259 7.27 -18.43 -12.71
N PHE A 260 6.08 -18.08 -12.24
CA PHE A 260 5.88 -17.69 -10.86
C PHE A 260 5.38 -18.90 -10.04
N VAL A 261 5.98 -19.11 -8.88
CA VAL A 261 5.64 -20.20 -7.97
C VAL A 261 5.36 -19.60 -6.60
N ASP A 262 4.14 -19.75 -6.10
CA ASP A 262 3.67 -19.16 -4.83
C ASP A 262 4.52 -19.47 -3.61
N SER A 263 5.17 -20.64 -3.59
CA SER A 263 6.00 -21.07 -2.47
C SER A 263 7.39 -20.44 -2.44
N VAL A 264 7.77 -19.69 -3.48
CA VAL A 264 9.08 -19.05 -3.59
C VAL A 264 8.92 -17.54 -3.40
N PRO A 265 9.68 -16.91 -2.49
CA PRO A 265 9.68 -15.45 -2.35
C PRO A 265 9.98 -14.76 -3.67
N LEU A 266 9.26 -13.67 -3.95
CA LEU A 266 9.48 -12.88 -5.15
C LEU A 266 10.74 -12.04 -4.96
N THR A 267 11.85 -12.52 -5.58
CA THR A 267 13.16 -11.89 -5.44
C THR A 267 13.43 -10.88 -6.55
N ARG A 268 14.35 -9.94 -6.31
CA ARG A 268 14.79 -8.97 -7.31
C ARG A 268 15.34 -9.64 -8.58
N GLU A 269 16.01 -10.77 -8.44
CA GLU A 269 16.53 -11.53 -9.58
C GLU A 269 15.40 -12.12 -10.45
N TYR A 270 14.27 -12.48 -9.83
CA TYR A 270 13.08 -12.90 -10.58
C TYR A 270 12.46 -11.70 -11.31
N GLU A 271 12.33 -10.57 -10.63
CA GLU A 271 11.80 -9.33 -11.22
C GLU A 271 12.67 -8.88 -12.40
N ASP A 272 14.01 -8.87 -12.27
CA ASP A 272 14.95 -8.55 -13.36
C ASP A 272 14.75 -9.43 -14.59
N ARG A 273 14.55 -10.75 -14.39
CA ARG A 273 14.27 -11.67 -15.49
C ARG A 273 12.93 -11.37 -16.13
N LEU A 274 11.92 -11.04 -15.33
CA LEU A 274 10.58 -10.73 -15.79
C LEU A 274 10.57 -9.46 -16.67
N TYR A 275 11.20 -8.38 -16.19
CA TYR A 275 11.28 -7.11 -16.92
C TYR A 275 12.09 -7.23 -18.22
N ARG A 276 13.22 -7.95 -18.18
CA ARG A 276 14.02 -8.26 -19.40
C ARG A 276 13.22 -9.08 -20.41
N HIS A 277 12.47 -10.06 -19.95
CA HIS A 277 11.63 -10.89 -20.80
C HIS A 277 10.60 -10.06 -21.57
N TYR A 278 9.94 -9.11 -20.89
CA TYR A 278 8.95 -8.23 -21.52
C TYR A 278 9.55 -7.01 -22.23
N GLY A 279 10.88 -6.80 -22.16
CA GLY A 279 11.56 -5.65 -22.75
C GLY A 279 11.08 -4.32 -22.17
N ARG A 280 10.76 -4.29 -20.88
CA ARG A 280 10.23 -3.11 -20.18
C ARG A 280 11.23 -2.57 -19.16
N PRO A 281 11.29 -1.23 -18.94
CA PRO A 281 12.10 -0.65 -17.89
C PRO A 281 11.53 -1.03 -16.51
N PRO A 282 12.36 -1.42 -15.54
CA PRO A 282 11.90 -1.76 -14.22
C PRO A 282 11.51 -0.51 -13.40
N TYR A 283 10.47 -0.64 -12.54
CA TYR A 283 9.94 0.47 -11.74
C TYR A 283 10.97 1.07 -10.76
N TRP A 284 11.90 0.27 -10.27
CA TRP A 284 12.88 0.71 -9.28
C TRP A 284 13.97 1.65 -9.85
N VAL A 285 14.16 1.71 -11.16
CA VAL A 285 15.11 2.66 -11.78
C VAL A 285 14.66 4.09 -11.50
N HIS A 286 13.37 4.38 -11.61
CA HIS A 286 12.84 5.71 -11.33
C HIS A 286 12.73 6.00 -9.83
N GLU A 287 12.53 4.99 -9.00
CA GLU A 287 12.43 5.15 -7.55
C GLU A 287 13.79 5.37 -6.89
N ASP A 288 14.84 4.73 -7.39
CA ASP A 288 16.20 4.90 -6.88
C ASP A 288 16.74 6.33 -7.11
N GLU A 289 16.30 7.00 -8.17
CA GLU A 289 16.64 8.41 -8.43
C GLU A 289 16.05 9.37 -7.39
N HIS A 290 15.00 8.95 -6.66
CA HIS A 290 14.24 9.77 -5.71
C HIS A 290 14.36 9.29 -4.25
N LYS A 291 15.18 8.27 -3.99
CA LYS A 291 15.49 7.88 -2.60
C LYS A 291 16.25 9.04 -1.93
N PRO A 292 15.78 9.53 -0.79
CA PRO A 292 16.50 10.57 -0.09
C PRO A 292 17.90 10.08 0.27
N VAL A 293 18.91 10.70 -0.32
CA VAL A 293 20.32 10.50 0.04
C VAL A 293 20.50 11.19 1.38
N PHE A 294 20.35 10.45 2.47
CA PHE A 294 20.80 10.93 3.76
C PHE A 294 22.33 10.94 3.77
N SER A 295 22.92 12.07 3.38
CA SER A 295 24.35 12.29 3.56
C SER A 295 24.64 12.24 5.07
N LEU A 296 25.46 11.31 5.48
CA LEU A 296 26.12 11.32 6.77
C LEU A 296 27.19 12.44 6.73
N SER A 297 26.76 13.70 6.81
CA SER A 297 27.65 14.82 7.10
C SER A 297 27.45 15.22 8.54
N GLY A 298 28.37 14.80 9.37
CA GLY A 298 28.39 15.15 10.78
C GLY A 298 29.61 14.52 11.44
N ALA A 299 30.73 15.18 11.27
CA ALA A 299 31.92 14.99 12.13
C ALA A 299 31.62 15.45 13.55
#